data_19a2c75e92facfa140b2e3217a48ecce
#
_entry.id   19a2c75e92facfa140b2e3217a48ecce
#
_cell.length_a   1.000
_cell.length_b   1.000
_cell.length_c   1.000
_cell.angle_alpha   90.00
_cell.angle_beta   90.00
_cell.angle_gamma   90.00
#
_symmetry.space_group_name_H-M   'P 1'
#
loop_
_entity.id
_entity.type
_entity.pdbx_description
1 polymer ?
#
loop_
_entity_poly.entity_id
_entity_poly.type
_entity_poly.pdbx_seq_one_letter_code
_entity_poly.pdbx_strand_id
1 'polypeptide(L)'
;MIDTTDRPNSVPWPPVLYGVAILCAIALQQLVPLSYPMDGAGLGGALHFAGWVLLLVGASFDISAMVTMAKARANILPHRAATALVASGPFAISRNPIYLGNTTMMVGAGLAFGNLWLIVTGLVAALLVLKLAIEREERHLEALFGPAWVDYRGRVRRWIGRR
;
A
#
# COMPACT_ATOMS: atom_id res chain seq x y z
N MET A 1 24.87 -10.82 17.35
CA MET A 1 24.46 -11.81 16.35
C MET A 1 22.97 -11.56 16.11
N ILE A 2 22.58 -10.94 14.99
CA ILE A 2 21.17 -10.68 14.70
C ILE A 2 20.58 -12.02 14.26
N ASP A 3 19.55 -12.48 14.95
CA ASP A 3 18.84 -13.69 14.57
C ASP A 3 18.11 -13.43 13.25
N THR A 4 18.57 -14.02 12.17
CA THR A 4 17.98 -13.89 10.82
C THR A 4 16.58 -14.51 10.73
N THR A 5 16.13 -15.18 11.79
CA THR A 5 14.76 -15.69 11.93
C THR A 5 13.81 -14.66 12.53
N ASP A 6 14.33 -13.51 12.99
CA ASP A 6 13.52 -12.47 13.62
C ASP A 6 12.58 -11.82 12.61
N ARG A 7 11.29 -11.86 12.91
CA ARG A 7 10.22 -11.38 12.03
C ARG A 7 9.99 -9.90 12.30
N PRO A 8 9.89 -9.05 11.27
CA PRO A 8 9.64 -7.61 11.47
C PRO A 8 8.27 -7.37 12.13
N ASN A 9 7.30 -8.23 11.85
CA ASN A 9 5.95 -8.15 12.40
C ASN A 9 5.42 -9.56 12.75
N SER A 10 4.91 -9.74 13.96
CA SER A 10 4.19 -10.96 14.37
C SER A 10 2.78 -11.03 13.79
N VAL A 11 2.18 -9.90 13.44
CA VAL A 11 0.83 -9.77 12.88
C VAL A 11 0.94 -9.24 11.45
N PRO A 12 0.15 -9.77 10.49
CA PRO A 12 0.09 -9.25 9.13
C PRO A 12 -0.70 -7.93 9.07
N TRP A 13 -0.16 -6.88 9.70
CA TRP A 13 -0.83 -5.60 9.88
C TRP A 13 -1.46 -5.01 8.62
N PRO A 14 -0.76 -4.96 7.45
CA PRO A 14 -1.33 -4.28 6.29
C PRO A 14 -2.65 -4.86 5.81
N PRO A 15 -2.79 -6.17 5.53
CA PRO A 15 -4.08 -6.72 5.09
C PRO A 15 -5.18 -6.60 6.16
N VAL A 16 -4.82 -6.70 7.44
CA VAL A 16 -5.78 -6.52 8.54
C VAL A 16 -6.27 -5.08 8.57
N LEU A 17 -5.37 -4.10 8.50
CA LEU A 17 -5.72 -2.68 8.58
C LEU A 17 -6.56 -2.21 7.40
N TYR A 18 -6.22 -2.61 6.17
CA TYR A 18 -7.05 -2.28 5.00
C TYR A 18 -8.39 -3.02 5.02
N GLY A 19 -8.43 -4.27 5.47
CA GLY A 19 -9.69 -5.00 5.66
C GLY A 19 -10.63 -4.32 6.67
N VAL A 20 -10.10 -3.92 7.83
CA VAL A 20 -10.86 -3.15 8.83
C VAL A 20 -11.30 -1.80 8.27
N ALA A 21 -10.43 -1.09 7.52
CA ALA A 21 -10.76 0.20 6.91
C ALA A 21 -11.95 0.07 5.94
N ILE A 22 -12.00 -0.99 5.12
CA ILE A 22 -13.13 -1.26 4.22
C ILE A 22 -14.42 -1.50 5.02
N LEU A 23 -14.36 -2.34 6.04
CA LEU A 23 -15.54 -2.62 6.88
C LEU A 23 -16.05 -1.36 7.59
N CYS A 24 -15.13 -0.54 8.14
CA CYS A 24 -15.48 0.74 8.74
C CYS A 24 -16.10 1.70 7.71
N ALA A 25 -15.56 1.79 6.49
CA ALA A 25 -16.12 2.64 5.44
C ALA A 25 -17.55 2.22 5.06
N ILE A 26 -17.80 0.91 4.95
CA ILE A 26 -19.14 0.37 4.67
C ILE A 26 -20.10 0.71 5.81
N ALA A 27 -19.72 0.47 7.06
CA ALA A 27 -20.54 0.78 8.23
C ALA A 27 -20.83 2.28 8.35
N LEU A 28 -19.81 3.13 8.18
CA LEU A 28 -19.97 4.58 8.22
C LEU A 28 -20.89 5.09 7.10
N GLN A 29 -20.82 4.51 5.91
CA GLN A 29 -21.69 4.87 4.81
C GLN A 29 -23.16 4.55 5.10
N GLN A 30 -23.45 3.51 5.88
CA GLN A 30 -24.82 3.18 6.30
C GLN A 30 -25.34 4.12 7.40
N LEU A 31 -24.45 4.55 8.30
CA LEU A 31 -24.81 5.40 9.44
C LEU A 31 -24.83 6.89 9.10
N VAL A 32 -23.85 7.35 8.35
CA VAL A 32 -23.64 8.74 7.95
C VAL A 32 -23.23 8.75 6.47
N PRO A 33 -24.16 8.71 5.54
CA PRO A 33 -23.84 8.69 4.11
C PRO A 33 -22.98 9.89 3.70
N LEU A 34 -21.79 9.61 3.16
CA LEU A 34 -20.86 10.61 2.62
C LEU A 34 -20.54 10.25 1.17
N SER A 35 -21.32 10.82 0.25
CA SER A 35 -21.23 10.52 -1.17
C SER A 35 -21.33 11.80 -2.00
N TYR A 36 -21.04 11.68 -3.29
CA TYR A 36 -21.23 12.73 -4.27
C TYR A 36 -22.12 12.23 -5.42
N PRO A 37 -22.80 13.12 -6.17
CA PRO A 37 -23.60 12.72 -7.32
C PRO A 37 -22.75 12.03 -8.38
N MET A 38 -23.13 10.82 -8.81
CA MET A 38 -22.45 10.03 -9.84
C MET A 38 -23.18 10.11 -11.20
N ASP A 39 -23.90 11.18 -11.43
CA ASP A 39 -24.52 11.48 -12.71
C ASP A 39 -23.47 11.51 -13.81
N GLY A 40 -23.75 10.85 -14.92
CA GLY A 40 -22.80 10.61 -16.02
C GLY A 40 -22.26 11.86 -16.72
N ALA A 41 -22.73 13.06 -16.35
CA ALA A 41 -22.29 14.34 -16.87
C ALA A 41 -21.60 15.19 -15.79
N GLY A 42 -20.60 15.97 -16.17
CA GLY A 42 -19.92 16.90 -15.29
C GLY A 42 -18.89 16.27 -14.37
N LEU A 43 -18.67 16.92 -13.21
CA LEU A 43 -17.62 16.55 -12.25
C LEU A 43 -17.83 15.16 -11.66
N GLY A 44 -19.07 14.77 -11.35
CA GLY A 44 -19.40 13.46 -10.78
C GLY A 44 -19.00 12.32 -11.70
N GLY A 45 -19.32 12.39 -12.99
CA GLY A 45 -18.90 11.40 -13.97
C GLY A 45 -17.38 11.34 -14.16
N ALA A 46 -16.70 12.50 -14.15
CA ALA A 46 -15.25 12.55 -14.25
C ALA A 46 -14.57 11.90 -13.01
N LEU A 47 -15.08 12.14 -11.81
CA LEU A 47 -14.58 11.52 -10.58
C LEU A 47 -14.81 10.01 -10.56
N HIS A 48 -16.00 9.57 -11.00
CA HIS A 48 -16.31 8.16 -11.14
C HIS A 48 -15.34 7.45 -12.10
N PHE A 49 -15.12 8.02 -13.29
CA PHE A 49 -14.15 7.49 -14.25
C PHE A 49 -12.73 7.47 -13.68
N ALA A 50 -12.27 8.57 -13.04
CA ALA A 50 -10.99 8.63 -12.39
C ALA A 50 -10.83 7.55 -11.30
N GLY A 51 -11.91 7.24 -10.57
CA GLY A 51 -11.96 6.17 -9.60
C GLY A 51 -11.60 4.81 -10.18
N TRP A 52 -12.20 4.45 -11.32
CA TRP A 52 -11.86 3.20 -12.02
C TRP A 52 -10.43 3.17 -12.53
N VAL A 53 -9.93 4.29 -13.05
CA VAL A 53 -8.52 4.40 -13.48
C VAL A 53 -7.59 4.17 -12.29
N LEU A 54 -7.85 4.79 -11.13
CA LEU A 54 -7.06 4.61 -9.92
C LEU A 54 -7.12 3.18 -9.38
N LEU A 55 -8.27 2.51 -9.45
CA LEU A 55 -8.40 1.09 -9.11
C LEU A 55 -7.47 0.23 -9.97
N LEU A 56 -7.49 0.43 -11.29
CA LEU A 56 -6.64 -0.31 -12.21
C LEU A 56 -5.16 -0.01 -11.99
N VAL A 57 -4.80 1.25 -11.76
CA VAL A 57 -3.42 1.66 -11.45
C VAL A 57 -2.94 1.02 -10.15
N GLY A 58 -3.73 1.10 -9.09
CA GLY A 58 -3.40 0.49 -7.80
C GLY A 58 -3.22 -1.03 -7.89
N ALA A 59 -4.16 -1.72 -8.53
CA ALA A 59 -4.06 -3.16 -8.77
C ALA A 59 -2.83 -3.53 -9.61
N SER A 60 -2.49 -2.73 -10.62
CA SER A 60 -1.30 -2.93 -11.45
C SER A 60 -0.01 -2.81 -10.63
N PHE A 61 0.05 -1.84 -9.70
CA PHE A 61 1.18 -1.70 -8.76
C PHE A 61 1.33 -2.92 -7.87
N ASP A 62 0.24 -3.42 -7.27
CA ASP A 62 0.25 -4.59 -6.41
C ASP A 62 0.68 -5.85 -7.16
N ILE A 63 0.05 -6.13 -8.30
CA ILE A 63 0.38 -7.31 -9.12
C ILE A 63 1.85 -7.24 -9.57
N SER A 64 2.30 -6.09 -10.08
CA SER A 64 3.67 -5.91 -10.53
C SER A 64 4.68 -6.08 -9.39
N ALA A 65 4.38 -5.57 -8.19
CA ALA A 65 5.22 -5.74 -7.01
C ALA A 65 5.30 -7.21 -6.59
N MET A 66 4.17 -7.90 -6.51
CA MET A 66 4.11 -9.32 -6.16
C MET A 66 4.87 -10.19 -7.17
N VAL A 67 4.70 -9.93 -8.48
CA VAL A 67 5.42 -10.64 -9.54
C VAL A 67 6.93 -10.37 -9.44
N THR A 68 7.33 -9.12 -9.17
CA THR A 68 8.75 -8.77 -9.02
C THR A 68 9.38 -9.48 -7.81
N MET A 69 8.69 -9.50 -6.66
CA MET A 69 9.14 -10.23 -5.48
C MET A 69 9.22 -11.73 -5.73
N ALA A 70 8.21 -12.32 -6.38
CA ALA A 70 8.22 -13.74 -6.73
C ALA A 70 9.39 -14.11 -7.64
N LYS A 71 9.69 -13.31 -8.67
CA LYS A 71 10.85 -13.52 -9.56
C LYS A 71 12.18 -13.40 -8.80
N ALA A 72 12.28 -12.52 -7.85
CA ALA A 72 13.45 -12.36 -6.99
C ALA A 72 13.54 -13.43 -5.89
N ARG A 73 12.59 -14.35 -5.79
CA ARG A 73 12.45 -15.30 -4.68
C ARG A 73 12.40 -14.61 -3.32
N ALA A 74 11.96 -13.36 -3.31
CA ALA A 74 11.75 -12.60 -2.08
C ALA A 74 10.43 -13.00 -1.42
N ASN A 75 10.42 -12.93 -0.10
CA ASN A 75 9.21 -13.26 0.66
C ASN A 75 8.17 -12.14 0.55
N ILE A 76 6.98 -12.46 0.07
CA ILE A 76 5.89 -11.50 -0.14
C ILE A 76 5.11 -11.24 1.16
N LEU A 77 5.15 -12.18 2.11
CA LEU A 77 4.33 -12.10 3.31
C LEU A 77 4.97 -11.16 4.36
N PRO A 78 4.24 -10.12 4.82
CA PRO A 78 4.80 -9.06 5.68
C PRO A 78 5.21 -9.55 7.08
N HIS A 79 4.82 -10.75 7.47
CA HIS A 79 5.16 -11.37 8.75
C HIS A 79 6.30 -12.39 8.66
N ARG A 80 7.00 -12.49 7.53
CA ARG A 80 8.17 -13.36 7.33
C ARG A 80 9.40 -12.52 7.10
N ALA A 81 10.58 -13.07 7.48
CA ALA A 81 11.85 -12.42 7.24
C ALA A 81 12.10 -12.22 5.73
N ALA A 82 12.68 -11.09 5.37
CA ALA A 82 13.05 -10.80 3.99
C ALA A 82 14.20 -11.73 3.56
N THR A 83 14.05 -12.39 2.42
CA THR A 83 15.05 -13.30 1.85
C THR A 83 15.94 -12.65 0.78
N ALA A 84 15.48 -11.52 0.21
CA ALA A 84 16.21 -10.76 -0.79
C ALA A 84 15.80 -9.28 -0.75
N LEU A 85 16.74 -8.39 -1.01
CA LEU A 85 16.46 -6.96 -1.22
C LEU A 85 16.03 -6.74 -2.67
N VAL A 86 14.76 -6.38 -2.87
CA VAL A 86 14.20 -6.08 -4.19
C VAL A 86 14.22 -4.57 -4.42
N ALA A 87 14.91 -4.13 -5.47
CA ALA A 87 15.05 -2.71 -5.84
C ALA A 87 14.69 -2.43 -7.31
N SER A 88 14.11 -3.40 -8.02
CA SER A 88 13.74 -3.32 -9.43
C SER A 88 12.22 -3.24 -9.63
N GLY A 89 11.78 -3.00 -10.87
CA GLY A 89 10.36 -2.87 -11.19
C GLY A 89 9.70 -1.75 -10.40
N PRO A 90 8.51 -1.96 -9.80
CA PRO A 90 7.82 -0.94 -9.01
C PRO A 90 8.62 -0.50 -7.78
N PHE A 91 9.55 -1.34 -7.26
CA PHE A 91 10.46 -0.98 -6.18
C PHE A 91 11.52 0.04 -6.59
N ALA A 92 11.73 0.29 -7.87
CA ALA A 92 12.56 1.40 -8.35
C ALA A 92 11.87 2.77 -8.29
N ILE A 93 10.55 2.80 -8.04
CA ILE A 93 9.71 4.01 -7.97
C ILE A 93 9.24 4.26 -6.53
N SER A 94 8.93 3.22 -5.79
CA SER A 94 8.48 3.25 -4.40
C SER A 94 9.16 2.15 -3.60
N ARG A 95 9.55 2.44 -2.36
CA ARG A 95 10.03 1.37 -1.45
C ARG A 95 8.90 0.49 -0.92
N ASN A 96 7.64 0.95 -1.04
CA ASN A 96 6.45 0.27 -0.54
C ASN A 96 5.34 0.21 -1.62
N PRO A 97 5.62 -0.38 -2.80
CA PRO A 97 4.68 -0.35 -3.93
C PRO A 97 3.34 -1.04 -3.63
N ILE A 98 3.32 -2.11 -2.84
CA ILE A 98 2.09 -2.81 -2.44
C ILE A 98 1.22 -1.89 -1.56
N TYR A 99 1.82 -1.20 -0.57
CA TYR A 99 1.03 -0.30 0.29
C TYR A 99 0.56 0.95 -0.46
N LEU A 100 1.35 1.43 -1.42
CA LEU A 100 0.96 2.49 -2.33
C LEU A 100 -0.22 2.05 -3.22
N GLY A 101 -0.17 0.83 -3.77
CA GLY A 101 -1.23 0.24 -4.57
C GLY A 101 -2.53 0.09 -3.77
N ASN A 102 -2.47 -0.51 -2.58
CA ASN A 102 -3.62 -0.65 -1.69
C ASN A 102 -4.26 0.71 -1.35
N THR A 103 -3.45 1.73 -1.00
CA THR A 103 -3.97 3.08 -0.71
C THR A 103 -4.61 3.69 -1.95
N THR A 104 -3.98 3.55 -3.11
CA THR A 104 -4.52 4.04 -4.39
C THR A 104 -5.83 3.35 -4.74
N MET A 105 -5.95 2.04 -4.51
CA MET A 105 -7.21 1.31 -4.70
C MET A 105 -8.31 1.77 -3.75
N MET A 106 -8.01 2.08 -2.48
CA MET A 106 -8.99 2.63 -1.55
C MET A 106 -9.54 3.99 -2.01
N VAL A 107 -8.65 4.87 -2.49
CA VAL A 107 -9.05 6.16 -3.08
C VAL A 107 -9.87 5.92 -4.36
N GLY A 108 -9.40 5.05 -5.24
CA GLY A 108 -10.09 4.67 -6.46
C GLY A 108 -11.49 4.11 -6.21
N ALA A 109 -11.62 3.18 -5.26
CA ALA A 109 -12.91 2.61 -4.86
C ALA A 109 -13.85 3.68 -4.27
N GLY A 110 -13.32 4.57 -3.44
CA GLY A 110 -14.09 5.68 -2.88
C GLY A 110 -14.70 6.57 -3.97
N LEU A 111 -13.93 6.88 -5.00
CA LEU A 111 -14.41 7.64 -6.14
C LEU A 111 -15.31 6.80 -7.05
N ALA A 112 -14.94 5.56 -7.39
CA ALA A 112 -15.70 4.70 -8.29
C ALA A 112 -17.08 4.31 -7.75
N PHE A 113 -17.22 4.16 -6.44
CA PHE A 113 -18.49 3.78 -5.81
C PHE A 113 -19.20 4.94 -5.10
N GLY A 114 -18.66 6.16 -5.18
CA GLY A 114 -19.23 7.32 -4.51
C GLY A 114 -19.23 7.24 -2.98
N ASN A 115 -18.42 6.38 -2.40
CA ASN A 115 -18.29 6.21 -0.96
C ASN A 115 -17.00 6.89 -0.46
N LEU A 116 -17.11 8.15 -0.06
CA LEU A 116 -15.94 8.93 0.36
C LEU A 116 -15.31 8.43 1.68
N TRP A 117 -16.03 7.65 2.48
CA TRP A 117 -15.46 6.99 3.65
C TRP A 117 -14.34 6.02 3.30
N LEU A 118 -14.37 5.38 2.11
CA LEU A 118 -13.27 4.55 1.65
C LEU A 118 -11.96 5.35 1.49
N ILE A 119 -12.05 6.60 1.05
CA ILE A 119 -10.89 7.49 0.95
C ILE A 119 -10.37 7.81 2.35
N VAL A 120 -11.26 8.27 3.24
CA VAL A 120 -10.88 8.66 4.61
C VAL A 120 -10.24 7.48 5.36
N THR A 121 -10.93 6.34 5.41
CA THR A 121 -10.44 5.16 6.14
C THR A 121 -9.21 4.55 5.48
N GLY A 122 -9.07 4.62 4.15
CA GLY A 122 -7.90 4.19 3.41
C GLY A 122 -6.65 5.03 3.73
N LEU A 123 -6.79 6.34 3.83
CA LEU A 123 -5.70 7.23 4.25
C LEU A 123 -5.31 6.99 5.72
N VAL A 124 -6.29 6.80 6.60
CA VAL A 124 -6.01 6.42 8.00
C VAL A 124 -5.28 5.08 8.06
N ALA A 125 -5.72 4.08 7.29
CA ALA A 125 -5.03 2.78 7.22
C ALA A 125 -3.59 2.94 6.72
N ALA A 126 -3.33 3.77 5.71
CA ALA A 126 -1.99 4.04 5.21
C ALA A 126 -1.06 4.64 6.29
N LEU A 127 -1.58 5.55 7.12
CA LEU A 127 -0.83 6.13 8.25
C LEU A 127 -0.54 5.06 9.33
N LEU A 128 -1.51 4.20 9.63
CA LEU A 128 -1.32 3.10 10.59
C LEU A 128 -0.33 2.06 10.05
N VAL A 129 -0.42 1.69 8.76
CA VAL A 129 0.54 0.80 8.10
C VAL A 129 1.94 1.39 8.12
N LEU A 130 2.09 2.72 7.91
CA LEU A 130 3.38 3.39 8.02
C LEU A 130 4.01 3.16 9.40
N LYS A 131 3.25 3.32 10.47
CA LYS A 131 3.75 3.22 11.85
C LYS A 131 3.93 1.77 12.32
N LEU A 132 2.97 0.91 12.02
CA LEU A 132 2.92 -0.45 12.57
C LEU A 132 3.67 -1.48 11.73
N ALA A 133 3.83 -1.22 10.42
CA ALA A 133 4.47 -2.16 9.50
C ALA A 133 5.74 -1.56 8.85
N ILE A 134 5.62 -0.48 8.07
CA ILE A 134 6.70 0.02 7.21
C ILE A 134 7.95 0.41 8.03
N GLU A 135 7.79 1.17 9.12
CA GLU A 135 8.92 1.62 9.93
C GLU A 135 9.65 0.45 10.61
N ARG A 136 8.96 -0.64 10.91
CA ARG A 136 9.56 -1.86 11.47
C ARG A 136 10.26 -2.66 10.39
N GLU A 137 9.63 -2.80 9.23
CA GLU A 137 10.19 -3.49 8.06
C GLU A 137 11.46 -2.79 7.57
N GLU A 138 11.47 -1.45 7.49
CA GLU A 138 12.66 -0.68 7.12
C GLU A 138 13.83 -0.88 8.09
N ARG A 139 13.57 -0.94 9.41
CA ARG A 139 14.62 -1.25 10.39
C ARG A 139 15.15 -2.67 10.23
N HIS A 140 14.26 -3.63 9.99
CA HIS A 140 14.66 -5.01 9.76
C HIS A 140 15.50 -5.15 8.49
N LEU A 141 15.10 -4.49 7.39
CA LEU A 141 15.85 -4.48 6.13
C LEU A 141 17.22 -3.81 6.29
N GLU A 142 17.32 -2.74 7.08
CA GLU A 142 18.59 -2.06 7.37
C GLU A 142 19.53 -2.98 8.18
N ALA A 143 19.00 -3.70 9.16
CA ALA A 143 19.76 -4.65 9.94
C ALA A 143 20.24 -5.85 9.11
N LEU A 144 19.41 -6.34 8.17
CA LEU A 144 19.69 -7.52 7.37
C LEU A 144 20.59 -7.24 6.17
N PHE A 145 20.38 -6.12 5.46
CA PHE A 145 21.07 -5.80 4.20
C PHE A 145 22.11 -4.68 4.33
N GLY A 146 22.19 -3.99 5.48
CA GLY A 146 23.21 -3.00 5.79
C GLY A 146 23.42 -1.93 4.71
N PRO A 147 24.66 -1.79 4.18
CA PRO A 147 24.99 -0.75 3.19
C PRO A 147 24.14 -0.81 1.91
N ALA A 148 23.75 -2.00 1.46
CA ALA A 148 22.90 -2.16 0.27
C ALA A 148 21.50 -1.54 0.47
N TRP A 149 20.92 -1.67 1.66
CA TRP A 149 19.68 -1.01 2.03
C TRP A 149 19.84 0.50 2.11
N VAL A 150 20.91 1.00 2.73
CA VAL A 150 21.18 2.44 2.86
C VAL A 150 21.30 3.10 1.48
N ASP A 151 22.02 2.48 0.55
CA ASP A 151 22.16 2.94 -0.84
C ASP A 151 20.79 2.94 -1.57
N TYR A 152 20.02 1.87 -1.46
CA TYR A 152 18.67 1.79 -2.04
C TYR A 152 17.74 2.86 -1.45
N ARG A 153 17.71 3.04 -0.13
CA ARG A 153 16.93 4.07 0.57
C ARG A 153 17.36 5.48 0.15
N GLY A 154 18.62 5.69 -0.15
CA GLY A 154 19.17 6.96 -0.66
C GLY A 154 18.62 7.31 -2.05
N ARG A 155 18.30 6.33 -2.89
CA ARG A 155 17.87 6.53 -4.28
C ARG A 155 16.35 6.55 -4.46
N VAL A 156 15.60 5.84 -3.65
CA VAL A 156 14.14 5.67 -3.81
C VAL A 156 13.41 6.20 -2.57
N ARG A 157 12.36 6.96 -2.80
CA ARG A 157 11.50 7.47 -1.72
C ARG A 157 10.60 6.36 -1.14
N ARG A 158 10.10 6.58 0.09
CA ARG A 158 9.23 5.64 0.79
C ARG A 158 7.93 5.40 0.02
N TRP A 159 7.29 6.46 -0.45
CA TRP A 159 6.01 6.38 -1.16
C TRP A 159 6.20 6.42 -2.67
N ILE A 160 6.58 7.54 -3.25
CA ILE A 160 6.72 7.66 -4.69
C ILE A 160 7.88 8.59 -5.09
N GLY A 161 8.64 8.18 -6.08
CA GLY A 161 9.67 8.96 -6.75
C GLY A 161 11.08 8.57 -6.34
N ARG A 162 12.04 9.11 -7.11
CA ARG A 162 13.47 9.02 -6.87
C ARG A 162 13.96 10.26 -6.10
N ARG A 163 15.09 10.11 -5.42
CA ARG A 163 15.83 11.20 -4.80
C ARG A 163 16.95 11.67 -5.73
#